data_b46d6bf7bfcf75ca152c07bc9e3a3471
#
_entry.id   b46d6bf7bfcf75ca152c07bc9e3a3471
#
_cell.length_a   1.000
_cell.length_b   1.000
_cell.length_c   1.000
_cell.angle_alpha   90.00
_cell.angle_beta   90.00
_cell.angle_gamma   90.00
#
_symmetry.space_group_name_H-M   'P 1'
#
loop_
_entity.id
_entity.type
_entity.pdbx_description
1 polymer ?
#
loop_
_entity_poly.entity_id
_entity_poly.type
_entity_poly.pdbx_seq_one_letter_code
_entity_poly.pdbx_strand_id
1 'polypeptide(L)'
;MDKTFKGIRKSETMAFAMPSNAGKSRFIINFIAYLAFVNQKKVLLISNEMTEEKMKLCLITTILNSEIMQGLHGQKLHKREAEILGMKFRANEGANVEVDKDGFILKGENETDEEFIERLKQNSNEFNQTVIATDWVANQSSIFFVYVADHTNDELRSIIMDYYYREGIEYVIYDTLKTDIQNIGNS
;
A
#
# COMPACT_ATOMS: atom_id res chain seq x y z
N MET A 1 4.10 18.37 12.38
CA MET A 1 5.48 17.84 12.42
C MET A 1 6.50 18.84 11.93
N ASP A 2 6.29 19.56 10.83
CA ASP A 2 7.29 20.48 10.27
C ASP A 2 7.76 21.62 11.18
N LYS A 3 6.89 22.13 12.05
CA LYS A 3 7.28 23.20 12.97
C LYS A 3 8.24 22.75 14.07
N THR A 4 8.15 21.48 14.48
CA THR A 4 8.98 20.89 15.55
C THR A 4 10.24 20.24 14.99
N PHE A 5 10.10 19.43 13.91
CA PHE A 5 11.21 18.62 13.38
C PHE A 5 11.85 19.20 12.11
N LYS A 6 11.28 20.26 11.53
CA LYS A 6 11.76 20.89 10.28
C LYS A 6 11.93 19.93 9.10
N GLY A 7 11.14 18.82 9.10
CA GLY A 7 11.25 17.74 8.12
C GLY A 7 12.41 16.78 8.39
N ILE A 8 12.59 15.80 7.50
CA ILE A 8 13.71 14.84 7.49
C ILE A 8 14.73 15.34 6.47
N ARG A 9 15.96 15.59 6.91
CA ARG A 9 17.06 16.05 6.04
C ARG A 9 17.83 14.86 5.47
N LYS A 10 18.66 15.12 4.43
CA LYS A 10 19.60 14.12 3.93
C LYS A 10 20.50 13.63 5.07
N SER A 11 20.75 12.33 5.10
CA SER A 11 21.56 11.64 6.11
C SER A 11 20.97 11.63 7.53
N GLU A 12 19.73 12.04 7.72
CA GLU A 12 19.03 11.90 8.99
C GLU A 12 18.25 10.60 9.04
N THR A 13 18.22 9.99 10.22
CA THR A 13 17.40 8.82 10.53
C THR A 13 16.31 9.20 11.51
N MET A 14 15.08 8.80 11.26
CA MET A 14 13.96 8.99 12.17
C MET A 14 13.37 7.63 12.53
N ALA A 15 13.19 7.37 13.81
CA ALA A 15 12.53 6.17 14.31
C ALA A 15 11.14 6.50 14.86
N PHE A 16 10.16 5.68 14.49
CA PHE A 16 8.80 5.75 15.03
C PHE A 16 8.52 4.49 15.85
N ALA A 17 8.24 4.68 17.13
CA ALA A 17 7.78 3.61 17.99
C ALA A 17 6.26 3.67 18.13
N MET A 18 5.59 2.55 17.84
CA MET A 18 4.15 2.41 17.97
C MET A 18 3.82 1.08 18.66
N PRO A 19 2.78 1.03 19.51
CA PRO A 19 2.29 -0.23 20.06
C PRO A 19 1.88 -1.21 18.96
N SER A 20 1.91 -2.51 19.27
CA SER A 20 1.35 -3.53 18.37
C SER A 20 -0.10 -3.20 18.01
N ASN A 21 -0.48 -3.44 16.77
CA ASN A 21 -1.81 -3.18 16.23
C ASN A 21 -2.27 -1.71 16.22
N ALA A 22 -1.38 -0.75 16.49
CA ALA A 22 -1.70 0.69 16.44
C ALA A 22 -1.78 1.27 15.03
N GLY A 23 -1.69 0.44 13.98
CA GLY A 23 -1.76 0.89 12.59
C GLY A 23 -0.44 1.37 12.00
N LYS A 24 0.70 0.94 12.54
CA LYS A 24 2.05 1.29 12.08
C LYS A 24 2.21 1.16 10.57
N SER A 25 1.88 0.01 10.00
CA SER A 25 2.04 -0.26 8.57
C SER A 25 1.18 0.67 7.71
N ARG A 26 -0.04 1.00 8.14
CA ARG A 26 -0.89 1.97 7.44
C ARG A 26 -0.31 3.38 7.51
N PHE A 27 0.23 3.77 8.66
CA PHE A 27 0.94 5.04 8.81
C PHE A 27 2.12 5.12 7.83
N ILE A 28 2.93 4.05 7.76
CA ILE A 28 4.08 3.96 6.85
C ILE A 28 3.63 4.08 5.40
N ILE A 29 2.62 3.34 4.96
CA ILE A 29 2.12 3.39 3.58
C ILE A 29 1.57 4.78 3.23
N ASN A 30 0.82 5.43 4.14
CA ASN A 30 0.36 6.81 3.93
C ASN A 30 1.54 7.79 3.81
N PHE A 31 2.56 7.61 4.63
CA PHE A 31 3.76 8.45 4.59
C PHE A 31 4.54 8.26 3.28
N ILE A 32 4.70 7.02 2.82
CA ILE A 32 5.32 6.68 1.53
C ILE A 32 4.52 7.28 0.38
N ALA A 33 3.20 7.13 0.38
CA ALA A 33 2.33 7.70 -0.63
C ALA A 33 2.49 9.22 -0.71
N TYR A 34 2.57 9.91 0.43
CA TYR A 34 2.82 11.34 0.46
C TYR A 34 4.20 11.71 -0.11
N LEU A 35 5.26 10.99 0.29
CA LEU A 35 6.61 11.23 -0.23
C LEU A 35 6.67 11.04 -1.75
N ALA A 36 6.09 9.95 -2.26
CA ALA A 36 6.17 9.60 -3.67
C ALA A 36 5.28 10.49 -4.55
N PHE A 37 4.03 10.71 -4.15
CA PHE A 37 3.04 11.35 -5.04
C PHE A 37 2.95 12.86 -4.85
N VAL A 38 3.14 13.36 -3.64
CA VAL A 38 3.10 14.80 -3.37
C VAL A 38 4.49 15.42 -3.51
N ASN A 39 5.50 14.79 -2.93
CA ASN A 39 6.87 15.31 -2.95
C ASN A 39 7.72 14.78 -4.12
N GLN A 40 7.17 13.88 -4.95
CA GLN A 40 7.83 13.30 -6.14
C GLN A 40 9.19 12.64 -5.80
N LYS A 41 9.24 11.93 -4.67
CA LYS A 41 10.44 11.27 -4.17
C LYS A 41 10.41 9.78 -4.47
N LYS A 42 11.59 9.20 -4.74
CA LYS A 42 11.74 7.75 -4.86
C LYS A 42 12.00 7.12 -3.50
N VAL A 43 11.19 6.13 -3.15
CA VAL A 43 11.15 5.53 -1.81
C VAL A 43 11.30 4.03 -1.90
N LEU A 44 12.19 3.45 -1.13
CA LEU A 44 12.30 2.02 -0.90
C LEU A 44 11.68 1.66 0.45
N LEU A 45 10.66 0.80 0.44
CA LEU A 45 10.11 0.17 1.63
C LEU A 45 10.63 -1.26 1.74
N ILE A 46 11.35 -1.54 2.80
CA ILE A 46 11.79 -2.88 3.17
C ILE A 46 10.96 -3.32 4.36
N SER A 47 10.33 -4.49 4.29
CA SER A 47 9.53 -5.04 5.37
C SER A 47 9.94 -6.48 5.69
N ASN A 48 9.94 -6.82 6.97
CA ASN A 48 10.07 -8.19 7.46
C ASN A 48 8.75 -8.74 8.05
N GLU A 49 7.68 -7.95 8.01
CA GLU A 49 6.35 -8.33 8.52
C GLU A 49 5.31 -8.50 7.43
N MET A 50 5.39 -7.70 6.37
CA MET A 50 4.42 -7.72 5.27
C MET A 50 5.06 -8.16 3.97
N THR A 51 4.41 -9.08 3.26
CA THR A 51 4.78 -9.45 1.90
C THR A 51 4.57 -8.28 0.93
N GLU A 52 5.22 -8.35 -0.21
CA GLU A 52 5.11 -7.31 -1.24
C GLU A 52 3.68 -7.11 -1.72
N GLU A 53 2.92 -8.20 -1.92
CA GLU A 53 1.51 -8.16 -2.33
C GLU A 53 0.66 -7.42 -1.30
N LYS A 54 0.91 -7.68 0.00
CA LYS A 54 0.19 -7.00 1.08
C LYS A 54 0.54 -5.51 1.16
N MET A 55 1.81 -5.15 0.95
CA MET A 55 2.23 -3.75 0.87
C MET A 55 1.56 -3.03 -0.31
N LYS A 56 1.52 -3.66 -1.49
CA LYS A 56 0.83 -3.14 -2.67
C LYS A 56 -0.67 -2.98 -2.44
N LEU A 57 -1.32 -3.97 -1.83
CA LEU A 57 -2.74 -3.89 -1.48
C LEU A 57 -3.03 -2.74 -0.50
N CYS A 58 -2.20 -2.55 0.51
CA CYS A 58 -2.29 -1.40 1.42
C CYS A 58 -2.14 -0.08 0.67
N LEU A 59 -1.23 0.01 -0.31
CA LEU A 59 -1.05 1.22 -1.12
C LEU A 59 -2.27 1.47 -2.02
N ILE A 60 -2.79 0.46 -2.70
CA ILE A 60 -4.02 0.55 -3.51
C ILE A 60 -5.17 1.09 -2.66
N THR A 61 -5.37 0.50 -1.47
CA THR A 61 -6.43 0.94 -0.54
C THR A 61 -6.22 2.38 -0.08
N THR A 62 -4.98 2.78 0.17
CA THR A 62 -4.63 4.16 0.52
C THR A 62 -4.95 5.13 -0.61
N ILE A 63 -4.61 4.80 -1.86
CA ILE A 63 -4.90 5.61 -3.04
C ILE A 63 -6.42 5.79 -3.20
N LEU A 64 -7.17 4.70 -3.15
CA LEU A 64 -8.63 4.71 -3.31
C LEU A 64 -9.35 5.56 -2.25
N ASN A 65 -8.79 5.64 -1.04
CA ASN A 65 -9.41 6.31 0.10
C ASN A 65 -8.85 7.72 0.37
N SER A 66 -7.83 8.15 -0.34
CA SER A 66 -7.14 9.42 -0.11
C SER A 66 -7.66 10.54 -1.02
N GLU A 67 -7.97 11.69 -0.43
CA GLU A 67 -8.31 12.90 -1.18
C GLU A 67 -7.11 13.45 -1.98
N ILE A 68 -5.90 13.29 -1.46
CA ILE A 68 -4.65 13.72 -2.12
C ILE A 68 -4.46 12.95 -3.43
N MET A 69 -4.87 11.69 -3.46
CA MET A 69 -4.72 10.78 -4.60
C MET A 69 -5.94 10.77 -5.53
N GLN A 70 -6.98 11.51 -5.21
CA GLN A 70 -8.24 11.51 -5.96
C GLN A 70 -8.05 11.84 -7.45
N GLY A 71 -7.10 12.69 -7.79
CA GLY A 71 -6.76 13.03 -9.17
C GLY A 71 -6.19 11.87 -10.00
N LEU A 72 -5.73 10.77 -9.37
CA LEU A 72 -5.18 9.60 -10.05
C LEU A 72 -6.24 8.60 -10.50
N HIS A 73 -7.36 8.52 -9.81
CA HIS A 73 -8.38 7.48 -10.04
C HIS A 73 -9.82 7.99 -9.92
N GLY A 74 -10.05 9.30 -9.73
CA GLY A 74 -11.39 9.89 -9.67
C GLY A 74 -11.94 10.06 -8.26
N GLN A 75 -12.99 9.36 -7.89
CA GLN A 75 -13.68 9.54 -6.61
C GLN A 75 -12.99 8.80 -5.46
N LYS A 76 -13.07 9.37 -4.26
CA LYS A 76 -12.69 8.70 -3.02
C LYS A 76 -13.67 7.58 -2.71
N LEU A 77 -13.14 6.37 -2.53
CA LEU A 77 -13.96 5.16 -2.39
C LEU A 77 -13.94 4.69 -0.95
N HIS A 78 -14.06 4.80 0.02
CA HIS A 78 -14.06 4.20 1.38
C HIS A 78 -13.89 2.67 1.40
N LYS A 79 -12.97 2.14 0.56
CA LYS A 79 -12.70 0.71 0.41
C LYS A 79 -11.84 0.15 1.54
N ARG A 80 -12.07 -1.13 1.88
CA ARG A 80 -11.22 -1.94 2.77
C ARG A 80 -10.49 -3.01 1.98
N GLU A 81 -9.31 -3.40 2.44
CA GLU A 81 -8.53 -4.48 1.83
C GLU A 81 -9.34 -5.78 1.69
N ALA A 82 -10.10 -6.15 2.74
CA ALA A 82 -10.95 -7.33 2.73
C ALA A 82 -12.08 -7.27 1.67
N GLU A 83 -12.56 -6.09 1.33
CA GLU A 83 -13.57 -5.91 0.26
C GLU A 83 -12.93 -6.10 -1.12
N ILE A 84 -11.71 -5.60 -1.31
CA ILE A 84 -10.97 -5.79 -2.57
C ILE A 84 -10.63 -7.26 -2.77
N LEU A 85 -10.06 -7.92 -1.75
CA LEU A 85 -9.73 -9.34 -1.79
C LEU A 85 -10.97 -10.23 -1.95
N GLY A 86 -12.09 -9.84 -1.35
CA GLY A 86 -13.37 -10.56 -1.46
C GLY A 86 -14.18 -10.20 -2.70
N MET A 87 -13.63 -9.44 -3.65
CA MET A 87 -14.33 -8.98 -4.85
C MET A 87 -15.68 -8.29 -4.56
N LYS A 88 -15.76 -7.55 -3.44
CA LYS A 88 -16.97 -6.85 -3.01
C LYS A 88 -16.98 -5.42 -3.54
N PHE A 89 -17.78 -5.19 -4.56
CA PHE A 89 -17.92 -3.89 -5.22
C PHE A 89 -19.39 -3.51 -5.35
N ARG A 90 -19.71 -2.25 -5.05
CA ARG A 90 -21.09 -1.76 -5.11
C ARG A 90 -21.51 -1.56 -6.55
N ALA A 91 -22.78 -1.87 -6.79
CA ALA A 91 -23.42 -1.55 -8.06
C ALA A 91 -23.52 -0.03 -8.25
N ASN A 92 -23.41 0.39 -9.50
CA ASN A 92 -23.75 1.76 -9.89
C ASN A 92 -25.24 2.03 -9.66
N GLU A 93 -25.60 3.27 -9.44
CA GLU A 93 -27.00 3.68 -9.39
C GLU A 93 -27.72 3.31 -10.69
N GLY A 94 -28.85 2.62 -10.57
CA GLY A 94 -29.65 2.16 -11.70
C GLY A 94 -29.11 0.92 -12.43
N ALA A 95 -28.05 0.29 -11.98
CA ALA A 95 -27.58 -0.97 -12.55
C ALA A 95 -28.59 -2.10 -12.30
N ASN A 96 -28.89 -2.88 -13.35
CA ASN A 96 -29.81 -4.02 -13.26
C ASN A 96 -29.04 -5.30 -12.92
N VAL A 97 -28.56 -5.40 -11.69
CA VAL A 97 -27.79 -6.54 -11.19
C VAL A 97 -28.24 -6.91 -9.78
N GLU A 98 -28.09 -8.18 -9.42
CA GLU A 98 -28.38 -8.66 -8.08
C GLU A 98 -27.31 -8.16 -7.10
N VAL A 99 -27.75 -7.62 -5.96
CA VAL A 99 -26.90 -7.10 -4.92
C VAL A 99 -27.29 -7.64 -3.55
N ASP A 100 -26.32 -7.67 -2.64
CA ASP A 100 -26.58 -7.96 -1.23
C ASP A 100 -27.20 -6.74 -0.50
N LYS A 101 -27.49 -6.92 0.81
CA LYS A 101 -28.07 -5.86 1.66
C LYS A 101 -27.20 -4.59 1.77
N ASP A 102 -25.92 -4.69 1.50
CA ASP A 102 -24.94 -3.60 1.56
C ASP A 102 -24.68 -2.99 0.16
N GLY A 103 -25.39 -3.49 -0.88
CA GLY A 103 -25.32 -3.01 -2.24
C GLY A 103 -24.14 -3.59 -3.05
N PHE A 104 -23.47 -4.63 -2.57
CA PHE A 104 -22.40 -5.31 -3.32
C PHE A 104 -22.99 -6.29 -4.34
N ILE A 105 -22.43 -6.28 -5.54
CA ILE A 105 -22.84 -7.19 -6.63
C ILE A 105 -22.54 -8.63 -6.21
N LEU A 106 -23.55 -9.49 -6.27
CA LEU A 106 -23.43 -10.91 -5.96
C LEU A 106 -22.92 -11.69 -7.16
N LYS A 107 -21.99 -12.63 -6.95
CA LYS A 107 -21.59 -13.59 -7.96
C LYS A 107 -22.67 -14.65 -8.10
N GLY A 108 -23.08 -14.97 -9.33
CA GLY A 108 -24.04 -16.02 -9.63
C GLY A 108 -23.51 -17.42 -9.29
N GLU A 109 -24.40 -18.36 -8.92
CA GLU A 109 -24.02 -19.73 -8.51
C GLU A 109 -23.20 -20.49 -9.57
N ASN A 110 -23.51 -20.28 -10.86
CA ASN A 110 -22.83 -20.93 -11.98
C ASN A 110 -21.95 -19.97 -12.80
N GLU A 111 -21.71 -18.77 -12.30
CA GLU A 111 -20.93 -17.75 -12.98
C GLU A 111 -19.43 -18.00 -12.78
N THR A 112 -18.66 -18.02 -13.86
CA THR A 112 -17.19 -18.10 -13.78
C THR A 112 -16.60 -16.79 -13.22
N ASP A 113 -15.33 -16.82 -12.81
CA ASP A 113 -14.65 -15.61 -12.34
C ASP A 113 -14.52 -14.57 -13.45
N GLU A 114 -14.27 -14.99 -14.68
CA GLU A 114 -14.15 -14.14 -15.85
C GLU A 114 -15.47 -13.42 -16.18
N GLU A 115 -16.59 -14.15 -16.15
CA GLU A 115 -17.94 -13.58 -16.37
C GLU A 115 -18.30 -12.59 -15.27
N PHE A 116 -17.98 -12.92 -14.01
CA PHE A 116 -18.20 -12.02 -12.89
C PHE A 116 -17.37 -10.74 -13.00
N ILE A 117 -16.09 -10.85 -13.33
CA ILE A 117 -15.22 -9.69 -13.57
C ILE A 117 -15.77 -8.79 -14.67
N GLU A 118 -16.23 -9.38 -15.78
CA GLU A 118 -16.80 -8.59 -16.88
C GLU A 118 -18.09 -7.88 -16.46
N ARG A 119 -18.93 -8.54 -15.68
CA ARG A 119 -20.14 -7.93 -15.12
C ARG A 119 -19.81 -6.82 -14.11
N LEU A 120 -18.77 -6.98 -13.29
CA LEU A 120 -18.26 -5.92 -12.40
C LEU A 120 -17.77 -4.70 -13.19
N LYS A 121 -17.03 -4.89 -14.30
CA LYS A 121 -16.58 -3.79 -15.17
C LYS A 121 -17.73 -2.96 -15.70
N GLN A 122 -18.82 -3.60 -16.08
CA GLN A 122 -19.97 -2.93 -16.67
C GLN A 122 -20.85 -2.23 -15.62
N ASN A 123 -20.90 -2.73 -14.39
CA ASN A 123 -21.89 -2.32 -13.41
C ASN A 123 -21.31 -1.69 -12.13
N SER A 124 -19.99 -1.56 -11.99
CA SER A 124 -19.36 -1.00 -10.80
C SER A 124 -18.23 -0.02 -11.12
N ASN A 125 -18.46 1.25 -10.85
CA ASN A 125 -17.41 2.26 -10.89
C ASN A 125 -16.34 2.02 -9.82
N GLU A 126 -16.72 1.48 -8.65
CA GLU A 126 -15.77 1.10 -7.61
C GLU A 126 -14.76 0.07 -8.10
N PHE A 127 -15.23 -0.94 -8.86
CA PHE A 127 -14.37 -1.94 -9.48
C PHE A 127 -13.41 -1.31 -10.48
N ASN A 128 -13.93 -0.50 -11.40
CA ASN A 128 -13.12 0.15 -12.43
C ASN A 128 -12.05 1.07 -11.82
N GLN A 129 -12.38 1.84 -10.79
CA GLN A 129 -11.41 2.68 -10.07
C GLN A 129 -10.34 1.82 -9.36
N THR A 130 -10.73 0.67 -8.83
CA THR A 130 -9.79 -0.27 -8.20
C THR A 130 -8.83 -0.87 -9.23
N VAL A 131 -9.29 -1.22 -10.42
CA VAL A 131 -8.45 -1.68 -11.53
C VAL A 131 -7.45 -0.59 -11.92
N ILE A 132 -7.90 0.64 -12.13
CA ILE A 132 -7.03 1.78 -12.46
C ILE A 132 -5.96 1.99 -11.39
N ALA A 133 -6.33 1.96 -10.10
CA ALA A 133 -5.37 2.11 -9.01
C ALA A 133 -4.37 0.94 -8.95
N THR A 134 -4.82 -0.27 -9.23
CA THR A 134 -3.98 -1.48 -9.28
C THR A 134 -2.96 -1.39 -10.41
N ASP A 135 -3.41 -1.05 -11.61
CA ASP A 135 -2.54 -0.87 -12.79
C ASP A 135 -1.53 0.26 -12.55
N TRP A 136 -1.97 1.34 -11.94
CA TRP A 136 -1.08 2.43 -11.60
C TRP A 136 0.00 1.99 -10.59
N VAL A 137 -0.37 1.28 -9.53
CA VAL A 137 0.60 0.75 -8.54
C VAL A 137 1.57 -0.25 -9.17
N ALA A 138 1.10 -1.06 -10.12
CA ALA A 138 1.96 -2.01 -10.84
C ALA A 138 2.99 -1.32 -11.76
N ASN A 139 2.64 -0.18 -12.36
CA ASN A 139 3.44 0.48 -13.38
C ASN A 139 4.20 1.73 -12.87
N GLN A 140 3.98 2.17 -11.63
CA GLN A 140 4.69 3.32 -11.06
C GLN A 140 6.16 2.98 -10.76
N SER A 141 7.04 3.99 -10.78
CA SER A 141 8.49 3.86 -10.60
C SER A 141 9.05 4.69 -9.43
N SER A 142 8.18 5.10 -8.52
CA SER A 142 8.55 5.96 -7.37
C SER A 142 8.59 5.21 -6.04
N ILE A 143 7.90 4.07 -5.93
CA ILE A 143 7.84 3.26 -4.72
C ILE A 143 8.32 1.85 -5.05
N PHE A 144 9.31 1.39 -4.33
CA PHE A 144 9.86 0.05 -4.44
C PHE A 144 9.57 -0.71 -3.15
N PHE A 145 9.12 -1.96 -3.29
CA PHE A 145 8.79 -2.83 -2.18
C PHE A 145 9.74 -4.01 -2.15
N VAL A 146 10.30 -4.32 -0.98
CA VAL A 146 11.15 -5.49 -0.77
C VAL A 146 10.72 -6.17 0.53
N TYR A 147 10.40 -7.45 0.43
CA TYR A 147 10.16 -8.29 1.59
C TYR A 147 11.41 -9.09 1.92
N VAL A 148 11.84 -9.03 3.19
CA VAL A 148 12.94 -9.82 3.72
C VAL A 148 12.53 -10.39 5.08
N ALA A 149 12.28 -11.70 5.17
CA ALA A 149 11.85 -12.33 6.41
C ALA A 149 12.97 -12.28 7.47
N ASP A 150 14.15 -12.75 7.09
CA ASP A 150 15.37 -12.72 7.89
C ASP A 150 16.52 -12.19 7.03
N HIS A 151 17.41 -11.42 7.62
CA HIS A 151 18.53 -10.82 6.90
C HIS A 151 19.63 -10.40 7.88
N THR A 152 20.83 -10.38 7.37
CA THR A 152 21.98 -9.75 8.03
C THR A 152 22.04 -8.24 7.71
N ASN A 153 22.82 -7.50 8.47
CA ASN A 153 23.06 -6.08 8.18
C ASN A 153 23.74 -5.87 6.81
N ASP A 154 24.60 -6.80 6.40
CA ASP A 154 25.29 -6.71 5.11
C ASP A 154 24.34 -6.95 3.94
N GLU A 155 23.40 -7.90 4.06
CA GLU A 155 22.34 -8.12 3.06
C GLU A 155 21.43 -6.90 2.95
N LEU A 156 20.98 -6.34 4.08
CA LEU A 156 20.16 -5.12 4.09
C LEU A 156 20.90 -3.96 3.42
N ARG A 157 22.17 -3.77 3.75
CA ARG A 157 23.01 -2.76 3.12
C ARG A 157 23.15 -2.98 1.61
N SER A 158 23.35 -4.23 1.19
CA SER A 158 23.46 -4.58 -0.24
C SER A 158 22.18 -4.24 -0.99
N ILE A 159 21.01 -4.57 -0.45
CA ILE A 159 19.71 -4.23 -1.03
C ILE A 159 19.57 -2.71 -1.18
N ILE A 160 19.85 -1.96 -0.12
CA ILE A 160 19.73 -0.49 -0.15
C ILE A 160 20.66 0.12 -1.21
N MET A 161 21.92 -0.35 -1.27
CA MET A 161 22.89 0.18 -2.24
C MET A 161 22.54 -0.16 -3.67
N ASP A 162 22.00 -1.38 -3.93
CA ASP A 162 21.54 -1.77 -5.26
C ASP A 162 20.41 -0.83 -5.74
N TYR A 163 19.39 -0.62 -4.93
CA TYR A 163 18.30 0.30 -5.27
C TYR A 163 18.76 1.76 -5.37
N TYR A 164 19.70 2.17 -4.53
CA TYR A 164 20.25 3.52 -4.61
C TYR A 164 20.95 3.78 -5.95
N TYR A 165 21.80 2.86 -6.40
CA TYR A 165 22.53 3.04 -7.66
C TYR A 165 21.68 2.79 -8.90
N ARG A 166 20.78 1.83 -8.85
CA ARG A 166 19.97 1.46 -10.01
C ARG A 166 18.76 2.37 -10.18
N GLU A 167 18.06 2.68 -9.12
CA GLU A 167 16.79 3.40 -9.16
C GLU A 167 16.90 4.85 -8.69
N GLY A 168 17.97 5.21 -7.98
CA GLY A 168 18.15 6.56 -7.44
C GLY A 168 17.18 6.87 -6.30
N ILE A 169 16.95 5.92 -5.40
CA ILE A 169 16.08 6.15 -4.23
C ILE A 169 16.63 7.27 -3.34
N GLU A 170 15.73 8.05 -2.77
CA GLU A 170 16.05 9.16 -1.87
C GLU A 170 15.69 8.86 -0.40
N TYR A 171 14.73 7.96 -0.19
CA TYR A 171 14.28 7.55 1.14
C TYR A 171 14.26 6.04 1.24
N VAL A 172 14.71 5.55 2.40
CA VAL A 172 14.59 4.14 2.78
C VAL A 172 13.74 4.08 4.04
N ILE A 173 12.73 3.22 4.02
CA ILE A 173 11.88 2.94 5.17
C ILE A 173 12.02 1.46 5.48
N TYR A 174 12.31 1.15 6.74
CA TYR A 174 12.43 -0.22 7.22
C TYR A 174 11.33 -0.52 8.25
N ASP A 175 10.49 -1.49 7.97
CA ASP A 175 9.37 -1.93 8.80
C ASP A 175 9.52 -3.43 9.09
N THR A 176 10.04 -3.86 10.22
CA THR A 176 10.19 -3.24 11.54
C THR A 176 11.55 -3.61 12.17
N LEU A 177 12.13 -2.72 12.96
CA LEU A 177 13.25 -3.07 13.81
C LEU A 177 12.76 -3.94 14.97
N LYS A 178 13.13 -5.22 14.96
CA LYS A 178 12.96 -6.12 16.11
C LYS A 178 14.21 -6.03 16.95
N THR A 179 14.11 -5.51 18.16
CA THR A 179 15.20 -5.64 19.14
C THR A 179 15.14 -7.05 19.70
N ASP A 180 16.14 -7.86 19.39
CA ASP A 180 16.40 -9.10 20.13
C ASP A 180 16.75 -8.73 21.57
N ILE A 181 15.78 -8.83 22.46
CA ILE A 181 15.95 -8.59 23.90
C ILE A 181 16.95 -9.61 24.52
N GLN A 182 17.31 -10.66 23.78
CA GLN A 182 18.25 -11.69 24.26
C GLN A 182 19.71 -11.25 24.35
N ASN A 183 20.10 -10.13 23.73
CA ASN A 183 21.51 -9.67 23.77
C ASN A 183 21.80 -8.54 24.77
N ILE A 184 20.86 -8.12 25.60
CA ILE A 184 21.08 -7.07 26.62
C ILE A 184 21.51 -7.64 27.99
N GLY A 185 21.57 -8.97 28.10
CA GLY A 185 21.83 -9.66 29.39
C GLY A 185 23.25 -10.17 29.64
N ASN A 186 24.22 -9.97 28.73
CA ASN A 186 25.58 -10.49 28.87
C ASN A 186 26.64 -9.45 28.47
N SER A 187 26.79 -8.41 29.27
CA SER A 187 27.96 -7.58 29.32
C SER A 187 28.13 -6.99 30.71
#